data_9ad58fd17a2714e4968ad631596f0e5b
#
_entry.id   9ad58fd17a2714e4968ad631596f0e5b
#
_cell.length_a   1.000
_cell.length_b   1.000
_cell.length_c   1.000
_cell.angle_alpha   90.00
_cell.angle_beta   90.00
_cell.angle_gamma   90.00
#
_symmetry.space_group_name_H-M   'P 1'
#
loop_
_entity.id
_entity.type
_entity.pdbx_description
1 polymer ?
#
loop_
_entity_poly.entity_id
_entity_poly.type
_entity_poly.pdbx_seq_one_letter_code
_entity_poly.pdbx_strand_id
1 'polypeptide(L)'
;MHQSVLVEPLDKKIKDYVDAQIKISNKADAAATSGFGLDPVLSNLIIENKLSSGSEKLYSLKVYNASETAIPDMILCKPLQQYINANFPGTATKVGLYRTIVEAEQNVSPSNRMKENA
;
A
#
# COMPACT_ATOMS: atom_id res chain seq x y z
N MET A 1 2.80 -35.67 -42.25
CA MET A 1 3.69 -35.57 -41.07
C MET A 1 4.43 -34.22 -40.93
N HIS A 2 3.94 -33.13 -41.52
CA HIS A 2 4.65 -31.83 -41.46
C HIS A 2 3.91 -30.71 -40.69
N GLN A 3 2.77 -31.01 -40.05
CA GLN A 3 2.01 -29.98 -39.35
C GLN A 3 2.43 -29.78 -37.87
N SER A 4 3.02 -30.78 -37.23
CA SER A 4 3.39 -30.69 -35.82
C SER A 4 4.62 -29.83 -35.52
N VAL A 5 5.50 -29.68 -36.53
CA VAL A 5 6.77 -28.90 -36.34
C VAL A 5 6.53 -27.38 -36.43
N LEU A 6 5.44 -26.93 -37.05
CA LEU A 6 5.10 -25.51 -37.20
C LEU A 6 4.28 -24.95 -36.01
N VAL A 7 3.58 -25.79 -35.26
CA VAL A 7 2.70 -25.40 -34.16
C VAL A 7 3.51 -25.14 -32.87
N GLU A 8 4.54 -25.95 -32.62
CA GLU A 8 5.39 -25.82 -31.43
C GLU A 8 6.12 -24.45 -31.30
N PRO A 9 6.79 -23.94 -32.34
CA PRO A 9 7.44 -22.63 -32.24
C PRO A 9 6.45 -21.46 -32.18
N LEU A 10 5.23 -21.62 -32.67
CA LEU A 10 4.19 -20.59 -32.59
C LEU A 10 3.63 -20.49 -31.18
N ASP A 11 3.32 -21.59 -30.52
CA ASP A 11 2.86 -21.64 -29.13
C ASP A 11 3.91 -21.06 -28.16
N LYS A 12 5.16 -21.37 -28.36
CA LYS A 12 6.25 -20.85 -27.56
C LYS A 12 6.38 -19.32 -27.70
N LYS A 13 6.24 -18.80 -28.92
CA LYS A 13 6.27 -17.34 -29.19
C LYS A 13 5.06 -16.63 -28.58
N ILE A 14 3.88 -17.23 -28.61
CA ILE A 14 2.67 -16.67 -28.02
C ILE A 14 2.83 -16.62 -26.49
N LYS A 15 3.32 -17.69 -25.87
CA LYS A 15 3.60 -17.73 -24.44
C LYS A 15 4.59 -16.65 -24.01
N ASP A 16 5.73 -16.56 -24.71
CA ASP A 16 6.77 -15.56 -24.42
C ASP A 16 6.22 -14.13 -24.57
N TYR A 17 5.33 -13.90 -25.57
CA TYR A 17 4.67 -12.62 -25.75
C TYR A 17 3.72 -12.29 -24.59
N VAL A 18 2.90 -13.23 -24.15
CA VAL A 18 1.97 -13.06 -23.03
C VAL A 18 2.74 -12.79 -21.74
N ASP A 19 3.79 -13.55 -21.47
CA ASP A 19 4.66 -13.36 -20.30
C ASP A 19 5.33 -11.97 -20.32
N ALA A 20 5.76 -11.51 -21.48
CA ALA A 20 6.31 -10.16 -21.64
C ALA A 20 5.26 -9.07 -21.35
N GLN A 21 4.02 -9.23 -21.84
CA GLN A 21 2.94 -8.29 -21.55
C GLN A 21 2.58 -8.24 -20.06
N ILE A 22 2.53 -9.38 -19.37
CA ILE A 22 2.31 -9.44 -17.92
C ILE A 22 3.41 -8.69 -17.17
N LYS A 23 4.67 -8.89 -17.55
CA LYS A 23 5.80 -8.17 -16.93
C LYS A 23 5.76 -6.66 -17.16
N ILE A 24 5.34 -6.22 -18.34
CA ILE A 24 5.16 -4.80 -18.65
C ILE A 24 4.04 -4.21 -17.80
N SER A 25 2.89 -4.88 -17.70
CA SER A 25 1.77 -4.46 -16.88
C SER A 25 2.18 -4.33 -15.40
N ASN A 26 2.83 -5.35 -14.85
CA ASN A 26 3.30 -5.31 -13.45
C ASN A 26 4.28 -4.17 -13.19
N LYS A 27 5.16 -3.85 -14.15
CA LYS A 27 6.06 -2.69 -14.04
C LYS A 27 5.32 -1.36 -14.09
N ALA A 28 4.32 -1.24 -14.95
CA ALA A 28 3.50 -0.04 -15.05
C ALA A 28 2.72 0.21 -13.74
N ASP A 29 2.11 -0.83 -13.18
CA ASP A 29 1.40 -0.77 -11.92
C ASP A 29 2.32 -0.39 -10.74
N ALA A 30 3.51 -0.99 -10.70
CA ALA A 30 4.52 -0.65 -9.69
C ALA A 30 5.03 0.78 -9.83
N ALA A 31 5.20 1.29 -11.05
CA ALA A 31 5.61 2.66 -11.29
C ALA A 31 4.51 3.67 -10.89
N ALA A 32 3.25 3.36 -11.18
CA ALA A 32 2.11 4.19 -10.78
C ALA A 32 2.00 4.28 -9.26
N THR A 33 2.07 3.16 -8.53
CA THR A 33 2.01 3.15 -7.07
C THR A 33 3.20 3.85 -6.43
N SER A 34 4.40 3.68 -6.98
CA SER A 34 5.60 4.39 -6.54
C SER A 34 5.48 5.90 -6.71
N GLY A 35 4.79 6.38 -7.78
CA GLY A 35 4.52 7.80 -7.98
C GLY A 35 3.65 8.42 -6.89
N PHE A 36 2.84 7.63 -6.19
CA PHE A 36 2.04 8.05 -5.02
C PHE A 36 2.74 7.79 -3.68
N GLY A 37 3.99 7.35 -3.69
CA GLY A 37 4.70 6.95 -2.46
C GLY A 37 4.15 5.68 -1.81
N LEU A 38 3.30 4.93 -2.51
CA LEU A 38 2.69 3.71 -1.99
C LEU A 38 3.59 2.50 -2.23
N ASP A 39 3.80 1.72 -1.18
CA ASP A 39 4.39 0.39 -1.32
C ASP A 39 3.44 -0.51 -2.13
N PRO A 40 3.93 -1.29 -3.12
CA PRO A 40 3.11 -2.22 -3.89
C PRO A 40 2.28 -3.18 -3.05
N VAL A 41 2.75 -3.54 -1.86
CA VAL A 41 2.04 -4.38 -0.89
C VAL A 41 0.74 -3.74 -0.40
N LEU A 42 0.70 -2.41 -0.25
CA LEU A 42 -0.51 -1.66 0.13
C LEU A 42 -1.53 -1.58 -1.00
N SER A 43 -1.06 -1.60 -2.25
CA SER A 43 -1.90 -1.56 -3.45
C SER A 43 -2.43 -2.93 -3.87
N ASN A 44 -2.16 -3.99 -3.09
CA ASN A 44 -2.46 -5.38 -3.43
C ASN A 44 -1.85 -5.85 -4.77
N LEU A 45 -0.77 -5.22 -5.21
CA LEU A 45 -0.04 -5.68 -6.39
C LEU A 45 0.71 -6.96 -6.06
N ILE A 46 0.50 -7.97 -6.87
CA ILE A 46 1.23 -9.24 -6.77
C ILE A 46 2.57 -9.05 -7.47
N ILE A 47 3.63 -8.96 -6.69
CA ILE A 47 4.99 -9.00 -7.22
C ILE A 47 5.41 -10.46 -7.29
N GLU A 48 5.88 -10.89 -8.46
CA GLU A 48 6.39 -12.25 -8.66
C GLU A 48 7.36 -12.65 -7.54
N ASN A 49 7.12 -13.82 -6.93
CA ASN A 49 7.92 -14.41 -5.85
C ASN A 49 7.87 -13.69 -4.49
N LYS A 50 6.96 -12.75 -4.26
CA LYS A 50 6.76 -12.13 -2.96
C LYS A 50 5.40 -12.51 -2.38
N LEU A 51 5.39 -13.39 -1.39
CA LEU A 51 4.23 -13.60 -0.53
C LEU A 51 4.17 -12.44 0.47
N SER A 52 3.24 -11.51 0.27
CA SER A 52 3.03 -10.47 1.27
C SER A 52 2.37 -11.05 2.51
N SER A 53 3.06 -10.99 3.64
CA SER A 53 2.49 -11.33 4.93
C SER A 53 1.65 -10.17 5.49
N GLY A 54 0.69 -10.47 6.38
CA GLY A 54 -0.10 -9.42 7.03
C GLY A 54 0.76 -8.42 7.81
N SER A 55 1.88 -8.87 8.38
CA SER A 55 2.84 -8.01 9.07
C SER A 55 3.57 -7.05 8.12
N GLU A 56 3.86 -7.45 6.88
CA GLU A 56 4.46 -6.59 5.87
C GLU A 56 3.53 -5.45 5.49
N LYS A 57 2.23 -5.75 5.27
CA LYS A 57 1.22 -4.71 5.01
C LYS A 57 1.11 -3.68 6.13
N LEU A 58 1.12 -4.15 7.37
CA LEU A 58 1.05 -3.29 8.55
C LEU A 58 2.30 -2.40 8.67
N TYR A 59 3.48 -2.97 8.41
CA TYR A 59 4.72 -2.22 8.44
C TYR A 59 4.76 -1.14 7.33
N SER A 60 4.40 -1.52 6.11
CA SER A 60 4.32 -0.58 4.99
C SER A 60 3.32 0.55 5.25
N LEU A 61 2.16 0.25 5.89
CA LEU A 61 1.20 1.28 6.29
C LEU A 61 1.78 2.23 7.36
N LYS A 62 2.52 1.72 8.33
CA LYS A 62 3.19 2.56 9.35
C LYS A 62 4.22 3.48 8.72
N VAL A 63 5.04 2.96 7.80
CA VAL A 63 6.04 3.76 7.08
C VAL A 63 5.35 4.83 6.23
N TYR A 64 4.33 4.46 5.46
CA TYR A 64 3.55 5.40 4.66
C TYR A 64 2.96 6.54 5.51
N ASN A 65 2.33 6.21 6.62
CA ASN A 65 1.76 7.22 7.52
C ASN A 65 2.82 8.12 8.15
N ALA A 66 4.03 7.64 8.37
CA ALA A 66 5.10 8.43 8.96
C ALA A 66 5.81 9.35 7.96
N SER A 67 5.98 8.89 6.70
CA SER A 67 6.77 9.61 5.70
C SER A 67 5.92 10.43 4.73
N GLU A 68 4.92 9.81 4.11
CA GLU A 68 4.23 10.40 2.95
C GLU A 68 3.06 11.31 3.33
N THR A 69 2.54 11.18 4.54
CA THR A 69 1.34 11.93 4.93
C THR A 69 1.62 13.23 5.69
N ALA A 70 2.84 13.46 6.14
CA ALA A 70 3.18 14.64 6.94
C ALA A 70 3.00 15.95 6.17
N ILE A 71 3.42 16.01 4.90
CA ILE A 71 3.31 17.21 4.05
C ILE A 71 1.85 17.48 3.66
N PRO A 72 1.07 16.50 3.14
CA PRO A 72 -0.36 16.69 2.89
C PRO A 72 -1.15 17.15 4.11
N ASP A 73 -0.86 16.60 5.28
CA ASP A 73 -1.51 17.00 6.54
C ASP A 73 -1.23 18.47 6.88
N MET A 74 0.01 18.88 6.74
CA MET A 74 0.40 20.25 6.99
C MET A 74 -0.31 21.21 6.02
N ILE A 75 -0.40 20.86 4.72
CA ILE A 75 -1.06 21.66 3.71
C ILE A 75 -2.55 21.81 3.99
N LEU A 76 -3.21 20.76 4.46
CA LEU A 76 -4.64 20.77 4.76
C LEU A 76 -4.96 21.44 6.12
N CYS A 77 -4.19 21.14 7.15
CA CYS A 77 -4.48 21.60 8.50
C CYS A 77 -4.06 23.06 8.75
N LYS A 78 -2.99 23.54 8.10
CA LYS A 78 -2.47 24.90 8.33
C LYS A 78 -3.45 26.01 7.98
N PRO A 79 -4.12 26.03 6.81
CA PRO A 79 -5.12 27.04 6.50
C PRO A 79 -6.33 27.01 7.45
N LEU A 80 -6.79 25.80 7.81
CA LEU A 80 -7.89 25.64 8.76
C LEU A 80 -7.52 26.15 10.16
N GLN A 81 -6.32 25.88 10.61
CA GLN A 81 -5.82 26.39 11.88
C GLN A 81 -5.71 27.92 11.87
N GLN A 82 -5.25 28.51 10.77
CA GLN A 82 -5.19 29.97 10.62
C GLN A 82 -6.59 30.60 10.65
N TYR A 83 -7.54 29.98 9.98
CA TYR A 83 -8.95 30.44 9.99
C TYR A 83 -9.53 30.41 11.42
N ILE A 84 -9.33 29.32 12.17
CA ILE A 84 -9.80 29.18 13.53
C ILE A 84 -9.15 30.24 14.45
N ASN A 85 -7.85 30.41 14.35
CA ASN A 85 -7.14 31.38 15.16
C ASN A 85 -7.58 32.84 14.88
N ALA A 86 -7.92 33.15 13.65
CA ALA A 86 -8.37 34.48 13.26
C ALA A 86 -9.80 34.79 13.71
N ASN A 87 -10.70 33.81 13.63
CA ASN A 87 -12.12 34.01 13.93
C ASN A 87 -12.49 33.68 15.37
N PHE A 88 -11.70 32.87 16.06
CA PHE A 88 -11.94 32.43 17.44
C PHE A 88 -10.68 32.62 18.31
N PRO A 89 -10.23 33.86 18.51
CA PRO A 89 -9.05 34.14 19.31
C PRO A 89 -9.31 33.69 20.78
N GLY A 90 -8.38 32.93 21.32
CA GLY A 90 -8.48 32.38 22.68
C GLY A 90 -8.95 30.92 22.77
N THR A 91 -9.31 30.32 21.66
CA THR A 91 -9.62 28.88 21.62
C THR A 91 -8.34 28.06 21.49
N ALA A 92 -8.07 27.17 22.43
CA ALA A 92 -6.91 26.27 22.39
C ALA A 92 -7.13 25.04 21.46
N THR A 93 -7.91 25.22 20.40
CA THR A 93 -8.26 24.16 19.47
C THR A 93 -7.15 23.94 18.44
N LYS A 94 -6.67 22.72 18.31
CA LYS A 94 -5.72 22.33 17.27
C LYS A 94 -6.44 21.48 16.23
N VAL A 95 -6.22 21.81 14.95
CA VAL A 95 -6.73 21.04 13.82
C VAL A 95 -5.73 19.93 13.49
N GLY A 96 -6.21 18.72 13.35
CA GLY A 96 -5.42 17.56 12.94
C GLY A 96 -6.29 16.56 12.19
N LEU A 97 -5.64 15.68 11.42
CA LEU A 97 -6.31 14.57 10.75
C LEU A 97 -6.28 13.34 11.65
N TYR A 98 -7.46 12.75 11.85
CA TYR A 98 -7.57 11.50 12.59
C TYR A 98 -7.20 10.33 11.65
N ARG A 99 -6.32 9.46 12.12
CA ARG A 99 -5.95 8.23 11.44
C ARG A 99 -6.13 7.04 12.36
N THR A 100 -6.70 5.98 11.83
CA THR A 100 -6.73 4.71 12.53
C THR A 100 -5.33 4.09 12.49
N ILE A 101 -4.70 3.96 13.64
CA ILE A 101 -3.44 3.23 13.79
C ILE A 101 -3.83 1.79 14.11
N VAL A 102 -3.53 0.88 13.18
CA VAL A 102 -3.65 -0.55 13.45
C VAL A 102 -2.43 -0.97 14.25
N GLU A 103 -2.62 -1.21 15.54
CA GLU A 103 -1.57 -1.82 16.35
C GLU A 103 -1.49 -3.31 16.02
N ALA A 104 -0.31 -3.79 15.67
CA ALA A 104 -0.09 -5.22 15.58
C ALA A 104 -0.12 -5.77 17.01
N GLU A 105 -0.97 -6.74 17.26
CA GLU A 105 -0.98 -7.54 18.49
C GLU A 105 0.33 -8.36 18.62
N GLN A 106 1.46 -7.69 18.71
CA GLN A 106 2.77 -8.36 18.73
C GLN A 106 3.12 -9.00 20.07
N ASN A 107 2.35 -8.76 21.13
CA ASN A 107 2.69 -9.22 22.48
C ASN A 107 1.59 -9.98 23.21
N VAL A 108 0.54 -10.38 22.53
CA VAL A 108 -0.46 -11.24 23.17
C VAL A 108 -0.01 -12.68 23.02
N SER A 109 0.46 -13.28 24.13
CA SER A 109 0.77 -14.70 24.15
C SER A 109 -0.48 -15.51 23.75
N PRO A 110 -0.35 -16.68 23.10
CA PRO A 110 -1.49 -17.48 22.68
C PRO A 110 -2.49 -17.77 23.82
N SER A 111 -2.03 -17.85 25.05
CA SER A 111 -2.85 -18.05 26.25
C SER A 111 -3.73 -16.85 26.61
N ASN A 112 -3.36 -15.63 26.23
CA ASN A 112 -4.15 -14.43 26.50
C ASN A 112 -5.21 -14.18 25.45
N ARG A 113 -5.01 -14.63 24.20
CA ARG A 113 -6.03 -14.56 23.13
C ARG A 113 -7.28 -15.36 23.42
N MET A 114 -7.14 -16.46 24.17
CA MET A 114 -8.29 -17.30 24.57
C MET A 114 -9.14 -16.68 25.69
N LYS A 115 -8.59 -15.75 26.48
CA LYS A 115 -9.30 -15.11 27.58
C LYS A 115 -10.14 -13.91 27.14
N GLU A 116 -9.79 -13.29 26.04
CA GLU A 116 -10.50 -12.09 25.53
C GLU A 116 -11.74 -12.44 24.70
N ASN A 117 -11.84 -13.68 24.22
CA ASN A 117 -12.97 -14.22 23.45
C ASN A 117 -13.87 -15.17 24.28
N ALA A 118 -13.69 -15.23 25.56
CA ALA A 118 -14.51 -15.98 26.48
C ALA A 118 -15.36 -15.03 27.34
#